data_0c14f7b600696d5db24ce0336bbe33b5
#
_entry.id   0c14f7b600696d5db24ce0336bbe33b5
#
_cell.length_a   1.000
_cell.length_b   1.000
_cell.length_c   1.000
_cell.angle_alpha   90.00
_cell.angle_beta   90.00
_cell.angle_gamma   90.00
#
_symmetry.space_group_name_H-M   'P 1'
#
loop_
_entity.id
_entity.type
_entity.pdbx_description
1 polymer ?
#
loop_
_entity_poly.entity_id
_entity_poly.type
_entity_poly.pdbx_seq_one_letter_code
_entity_poly.pdbx_strand_id
1 'polypeptide(L)'
;MKELLIIIIGSALVNNVVLSQFLGLCPFFGVSKKIDTAAGMGGAIVFVITLSSFVTSLIYQFILVPTGLEYLQTIVFILVIAALVQFVEMFLKKTMPSLYQSLGVYLPLITTNCAVLGVALINVQESYNVLQGTVNGFATAIGFTLAIVLMASLREKIQYNDIPKSFQGFPIVLITAGLMAIAFFGFSGLI
;
A
#
# COMPACT_ATOMS: atom_id res chain seq x y z
N MET A 1 20.43 13.40 4.47
CA MET A 1 19.43 14.01 3.57
C MET A 1 19.41 13.35 2.20
N LYS A 2 20.57 13.13 1.55
CA LYS A 2 20.61 12.43 0.24
C LYS A 2 20.03 11.02 0.31
N GLU A 3 20.37 10.24 1.32
CA GLU A 3 19.86 8.87 1.50
C GLU A 3 18.33 8.84 1.66
N LEU A 4 17.75 9.73 2.46
CA LEU A 4 16.29 9.80 2.63
C LEU A 4 15.57 10.15 1.32
N LEU A 5 16.17 11.01 0.50
CA LEU A 5 15.61 11.39 -0.80
C LEU A 5 15.64 10.22 -1.80
N ILE A 6 16.73 9.44 -1.77
CA ILE A 6 16.87 8.21 -2.57
C ILE A 6 15.82 7.17 -2.13
N ILE A 7 15.63 7.00 -0.82
CA ILE A 7 14.61 6.09 -0.28
C ILE A 7 13.21 6.54 -0.75
N ILE A 8 12.88 7.82 -0.68
CA ILE A 8 11.57 8.35 -1.07
C ILE A 8 11.31 8.09 -2.56
N ILE A 9 12.23 8.47 -3.44
CA ILE A 9 12.06 8.30 -4.88
C ILE A 9 12.09 6.81 -5.26
N GLY A 10 13.02 6.06 -4.67
CA GLY A 10 13.14 4.62 -4.88
C GLY A 10 11.88 3.86 -4.51
N SER A 11 11.32 4.11 -3.34
CA SER A 11 10.13 3.38 -2.85
C SER A 11 8.83 3.84 -3.49
N ALA A 12 8.72 5.11 -3.89
CA ALA A 12 7.49 5.63 -4.51
C ALA A 12 7.37 5.26 -5.99
N LEU A 13 8.46 5.35 -6.76
CA LEU A 13 8.44 5.20 -8.22
C LEU A 13 9.11 3.90 -8.69
N VAL A 14 10.36 3.65 -8.27
CA VAL A 14 11.15 2.53 -8.80
C VAL A 14 10.68 1.19 -8.24
N ASN A 15 10.62 1.08 -6.92
CA ASN A 15 10.16 -0.11 -6.21
C ASN A 15 8.71 0.07 -5.72
N ASN A 16 7.82 0.50 -6.62
CA ASN A 16 6.41 0.64 -6.25
C ASN A 16 5.85 -0.71 -5.78
N VAL A 17 5.39 -0.76 -4.54
CA VAL A 17 4.95 -1.98 -3.87
C VAL A 17 3.84 -2.71 -4.62
N VAL A 18 2.99 -2.01 -5.36
CA VAL A 18 1.89 -2.60 -6.14
C VAL A 18 2.38 -3.13 -7.48
N LEU A 19 3.10 -2.31 -8.24
CA LEU A 19 3.44 -2.58 -9.63
C LEU A 19 4.73 -3.38 -9.81
N SER A 20 5.68 -3.26 -8.87
CA SER A 20 6.94 -4.01 -8.88
C SER A 20 6.87 -5.29 -8.05
N GLN A 21 6.28 -5.22 -6.85
CA GLN A 21 6.25 -6.34 -5.91
C GLN A 21 4.91 -7.08 -5.87
N PHE A 22 3.89 -6.58 -6.57
CA PHE A 22 2.54 -7.15 -6.63
C PHE A 22 1.86 -7.29 -5.25
N LEU A 23 2.22 -6.44 -4.29
CA LEU A 23 1.61 -6.41 -2.97
C LEU A 23 0.47 -5.38 -2.93
N GLY A 24 -0.59 -5.69 -2.20
CA GLY A 24 -1.76 -4.80 -2.09
C GLY A 24 -2.69 -4.81 -3.31
N LEU A 25 -2.71 -5.88 -4.09
CA LEU A 25 -3.58 -6.01 -5.27
C LEU A 25 -5.06 -6.06 -4.90
N CYS A 26 -5.41 -6.54 -3.69
CA CYS A 26 -6.81 -6.63 -3.26
C CYS A 26 -7.51 -5.26 -3.25
N PRO A 27 -7.01 -4.23 -2.56
CA PRO A 27 -7.58 -2.90 -2.66
C PRO A 27 -7.34 -2.25 -4.03
N PHE A 28 -6.21 -2.54 -4.69
CA PHE A 28 -5.89 -2.00 -6.00
C PHE A 28 -6.95 -2.34 -7.06
N PHE A 29 -7.39 -3.60 -7.14
CA PHE A 29 -8.45 -4.01 -8.06
C PHE A 29 -9.86 -3.74 -7.54
N GLY A 30 -10.06 -3.84 -6.23
CA GLY A 30 -11.37 -3.70 -5.60
C GLY A 30 -11.91 -2.27 -5.64
N VAL A 31 -11.07 -1.29 -5.33
CA VAL A 31 -11.49 0.10 -5.08
C VAL A 31 -11.22 1.03 -6.27
N SER A 32 -10.45 0.61 -7.27
CA SER A 32 -10.09 1.42 -8.44
C SER A 32 -11.20 1.58 -9.49
N LYS A 33 -12.49 1.48 -9.10
CA LYS A 33 -13.63 1.66 -10.02
C LYS A 33 -13.98 3.14 -10.26
N LYS A 34 -13.76 3.99 -9.26
CA LYS A 34 -14.01 5.43 -9.28
C LYS A 34 -12.84 6.18 -8.67
N ILE A 35 -12.49 7.34 -9.23
CA ILE A 35 -11.37 8.16 -8.77
C ILE A 35 -11.58 8.61 -7.33
N ASP A 36 -12.79 9.06 -6.96
CA ASP A 36 -13.10 9.55 -5.61
C ASP A 36 -12.88 8.48 -4.53
N THR A 37 -13.35 7.25 -4.80
CA THR A 37 -13.14 6.13 -3.86
C THR A 37 -11.69 5.67 -3.81
N ALA A 38 -10.98 5.70 -4.94
CA ALA A 38 -9.56 5.39 -5.01
C ALA A 38 -8.71 6.41 -4.24
N ALA A 39 -9.00 7.70 -4.36
CA ALA A 39 -8.31 8.76 -3.63
C ALA A 39 -8.56 8.68 -2.12
N GLY A 40 -9.82 8.45 -1.70
CA GLY A 40 -10.17 8.26 -0.29
C GLY A 40 -9.48 7.04 0.32
N MET A 41 -9.44 5.93 -0.40
CA MET A 41 -8.73 4.72 -0.01
C MET A 41 -7.21 4.95 0.07
N GLY A 42 -6.66 5.68 -0.90
CA GLY A 42 -5.25 6.06 -0.91
C GLY A 42 -4.85 6.83 0.35
N GLY A 43 -5.63 7.85 0.72
CA GLY A 43 -5.40 8.60 1.96
C GLY A 43 -5.43 7.75 3.22
N ALA A 44 -6.41 6.83 3.32
CA ALA A 44 -6.50 5.90 4.45
C ALA A 44 -5.27 4.96 4.51
N ILE A 45 -4.83 4.45 3.36
CA ILE A 45 -3.65 3.58 3.26
C ILE A 45 -2.37 4.33 3.63
N VAL A 46 -2.20 5.60 3.21
CA VAL A 46 -1.05 6.43 3.61
C VAL A 46 -0.96 6.53 5.12
N PHE A 47 -2.07 6.80 5.79
CA PHE A 47 -2.11 6.87 7.25
C PHE A 47 -1.76 5.54 7.91
N VAL A 48 -2.40 4.45 7.46
CA VAL A 48 -2.21 3.12 8.04
C VAL A 48 -0.80 2.59 7.83
N ILE A 49 -0.24 2.67 6.60
CA ILE A 49 1.12 2.16 6.34
C ILE A 49 2.16 2.96 7.12
N THR A 50 2.05 4.28 7.18
CA THR A 50 2.99 5.13 7.93
C THR A 50 2.97 4.81 9.41
N LEU A 51 1.78 4.71 10.00
CA LEU A 51 1.62 4.38 11.42
C LEU A 51 2.12 2.96 11.72
N SER A 52 1.77 2.00 10.87
CA SER A 52 2.22 0.60 11.03
C SER A 52 3.73 0.47 10.88
N SER A 53 4.35 1.13 9.89
CA SER A 53 5.80 1.14 9.73
C SER A 53 6.51 1.73 10.95
N PHE A 54 5.98 2.81 11.50
CA PHE A 54 6.55 3.40 12.73
C PHE A 54 6.49 2.43 13.90
N VAL A 55 5.31 1.86 14.19
CA VAL A 55 5.11 0.97 15.35
C VAL A 55 5.87 -0.34 15.18
N THR A 56 5.85 -0.96 13.98
CA THR A 56 6.57 -2.21 13.73
C THR A 56 8.08 -2.05 13.80
N SER A 57 8.63 -0.94 13.28
CA SER A 57 10.06 -0.63 13.41
C SER A 57 10.47 -0.43 14.87
N LEU A 58 9.61 0.21 15.66
CA LEU A 58 9.83 0.43 17.09
C LEU A 58 9.83 -0.89 17.86
N ILE A 59 8.85 -1.75 17.61
CA ILE A 59 8.75 -3.07 18.24
C ILE A 59 9.94 -3.95 17.83
N TYR A 60 10.35 -3.92 16.56
CA TYR A 60 11.48 -4.69 16.08
C TYR A 60 12.76 -4.31 16.83
N GLN A 61 13.12 -3.01 16.86
CA GLN A 61 14.35 -2.55 17.49
C GLN A 61 14.39 -2.68 19.01
N PHE A 62 13.25 -2.42 19.68
CA PHE A 62 13.24 -2.40 21.15
C PHE A 62 12.84 -3.73 21.81
N ILE A 63 12.14 -4.60 21.10
CA ILE A 63 11.64 -5.87 21.66
C ILE A 63 12.28 -7.06 20.98
N LEU A 64 12.18 -7.19 19.65
CA LEU A 64 12.63 -8.41 18.97
C LEU A 64 14.15 -8.57 18.96
N VAL A 65 14.89 -7.53 18.67
CA VAL A 65 16.36 -7.59 18.61
C VAL A 65 16.96 -7.94 19.98
N PRO A 66 16.64 -7.27 21.10
CA PRO A 66 17.24 -7.60 22.40
C PRO A 66 16.77 -8.95 22.98
N THR A 67 15.60 -9.47 22.55
CA THR A 67 15.10 -10.78 23.02
C THR A 67 15.56 -11.94 22.15
N GLY A 68 16.20 -11.70 21.00
CA GLY A 68 16.65 -12.74 20.07
C GLY A 68 15.54 -13.54 19.41
N LEU A 69 14.31 -13.00 19.36
CA LEU A 69 13.11 -13.61 18.81
C LEU A 69 12.82 -13.16 17.36
N GLU A 70 13.88 -12.90 16.59
CA GLU A 70 13.74 -12.40 15.21
C GLU A 70 12.96 -13.35 14.29
N TYR A 71 13.00 -14.67 14.56
CA TYR A 71 12.25 -15.66 13.79
C TYR A 71 10.70 -15.53 13.94
N LEU A 72 10.23 -14.88 15.00
CA LEU A 72 8.80 -14.62 15.23
C LEU A 72 8.32 -13.28 14.67
N GLN A 73 9.17 -12.50 14.00
CA GLN A 73 8.89 -11.16 13.51
C GLN A 73 7.58 -11.09 12.70
N THR A 74 7.34 -12.04 11.80
CA THR A 74 6.15 -12.05 10.94
C THR A 74 4.86 -12.20 11.74
N ILE A 75 4.85 -13.08 12.74
CA ILE A 75 3.66 -13.31 13.59
C ILE A 75 3.37 -12.07 14.43
N VAL A 76 4.41 -11.49 15.03
CA VAL A 76 4.28 -10.27 15.84
C VAL A 76 3.79 -9.11 14.98
N PHE A 77 4.34 -8.94 13.77
CA PHE A 77 3.90 -7.88 12.87
C PHE A 77 2.45 -8.02 12.44
N ILE A 78 2.01 -9.23 12.07
CA ILE A 78 0.61 -9.48 11.71
C ILE A 78 -0.32 -9.11 12.87
N LEU A 79 0.02 -9.54 14.10
CA LEU A 79 -0.80 -9.27 15.28
C LEU A 79 -0.88 -7.77 15.59
N VAL A 80 0.27 -7.08 15.55
CA VAL A 80 0.34 -5.63 15.82
C VAL A 80 -0.38 -4.83 14.76
N ILE A 81 -0.18 -5.16 13.47
CA ILE A 81 -0.86 -4.48 12.37
C ILE A 81 -2.37 -4.69 12.46
N ALA A 82 -2.82 -5.91 12.73
CA ALA A 82 -4.25 -6.21 12.89
C ALA A 82 -4.86 -5.38 14.04
N ALA A 83 -4.22 -5.33 15.20
CA ALA A 83 -4.68 -4.53 16.34
C ALA A 83 -4.72 -3.02 16.02
N LEU A 84 -3.67 -2.50 15.37
CA LEU A 84 -3.59 -1.10 14.96
C LEU A 84 -4.69 -0.73 13.97
N VAL A 85 -4.91 -1.55 12.95
CA VAL A 85 -5.91 -1.23 11.92
C VAL A 85 -7.32 -1.35 12.49
N GLN A 86 -7.58 -2.31 13.39
CA GLN A 86 -8.84 -2.39 14.12
C GLN A 86 -9.11 -1.11 14.94
N PHE A 87 -8.09 -0.59 15.58
CA PHE A 87 -8.18 0.70 16.31
C PHE A 87 -8.48 1.86 15.35
N VAL A 88 -7.79 1.94 14.22
CA VAL A 88 -8.03 2.97 13.20
C VAL A 88 -9.44 2.88 12.61
N GLU A 89 -9.95 1.66 12.38
CA GLU A 89 -11.32 1.43 11.93
C GLU A 89 -12.36 1.98 12.90
N MET A 90 -12.20 1.68 14.20
CA MET A 90 -13.08 2.21 15.23
C MET A 90 -13.02 3.75 15.31
N PHE A 91 -11.83 4.32 15.13
CA PHE A 91 -11.63 5.76 15.12
C PHE A 91 -12.31 6.42 13.91
N LEU A 92 -12.13 5.87 12.69
CA LEU A 92 -12.78 6.35 11.47
C LEU A 92 -14.30 6.28 11.56
N LYS A 93 -14.84 5.20 12.11
CA LYS A 93 -16.28 5.02 12.31
C LYS A 93 -16.88 6.10 13.19
N LYS A 94 -16.13 6.58 14.19
CA LYS A 94 -16.58 7.60 15.13
C LYS A 94 -16.39 9.03 14.61
N THR A 95 -15.30 9.29 13.88
CA THR A 95 -14.88 10.64 13.47
C THR A 95 -15.42 11.03 12.11
N MET A 96 -15.46 10.11 11.16
CA MET A 96 -15.84 10.36 9.77
C MET A 96 -16.84 9.32 9.24
N PRO A 97 -18.10 9.33 9.70
CA PRO A 97 -19.09 8.32 9.30
C PRO A 97 -19.42 8.34 7.81
N SER A 98 -19.32 9.49 7.13
CA SER A 98 -19.54 9.60 5.67
C SER A 98 -18.47 8.87 4.87
N LEU A 99 -17.20 8.99 5.27
CA LEU A 99 -16.09 8.27 4.64
C LEU A 99 -16.19 6.76 4.96
N TYR A 100 -16.57 6.41 6.19
CA TYR A 100 -16.83 5.03 6.60
C TYR A 100 -17.92 4.37 5.75
N GLN A 101 -19.01 5.06 5.46
CA GLN A 101 -20.10 4.54 4.62
C GLN A 101 -19.69 4.41 3.14
N SER A 102 -18.90 5.32 2.61
CA SER A 102 -18.43 5.26 1.21
C SER A 102 -17.35 4.18 1.00
N LEU A 103 -16.51 3.93 1.99
CA LEU A 103 -15.54 2.83 1.97
C LEU A 103 -16.16 1.48 2.36
N GLY A 104 -17.19 1.46 3.20
CA GLY A 104 -18.06 0.34 3.57
C GLY A 104 -17.42 -1.04 3.56
N VAL A 105 -17.78 -1.84 2.55
CA VAL A 105 -17.31 -3.23 2.36
C VAL A 105 -15.79 -3.32 2.12
N TYR A 106 -15.12 -2.22 1.76
CA TYR A 106 -13.68 -2.21 1.45
C TYR A 106 -12.79 -1.98 2.68
N LEU A 107 -13.36 -1.66 3.84
CA LEU A 107 -12.58 -1.50 5.07
C LEU A 107 -11.80 -2.77 5.48
N PRO A 108 -12.38 -3.98 5.40
CA PRO A 108 -11.61 -5.19 5.66
C PRO A 108 -10.38 -5.36 4.74
N LEU A 109 -10.42 -4.78 3.54
CA LEU A 109 -9.26 -4.80 2.63
C LEU A 109 -8.10 -3.91 3.10
N ILE A 110 -8.33 -2.98 4.01
CA ILE A 110 -7.25 -2.22 4.66
C ILE A 110 -6.62 -3.06 5.76
N THR A 111 -7.43 -3.78 6.55
CA THR A 111 -6.96 -4.60 7.69
C THR A 111 -6.11 -5.78 7.23
N THR A 112 -6.48 -6.41 6.13
CA THR A 112 -5.79 -7.58 5.55
C THR A 112 -4.86 -7.20 4.39
N ASN A 113 -4.45 -5.94 4.31
CA ASN A 113 -3.62 -5.46 3.20
C ASN A 113 -2.19 -6.00 3.30
N CYS A 114 -1.82 -6.85 2.37
CA CYS A 114 -0.48 -7.44 2.27
C CYS A 114 0.63 -6.38 2.03
N ALA A 115 0.30 -5.21 1.48
CA ALA A 115 1.28 -4.13 1.34
C ALA A 115 1.78 -3.60 2.69
N VAL A 116 0.89 -3.51 3.69
CA VAL A 116 1.27 -3.04 5.04
C VAL A 116 2.30 -3.98 5.67
N LEU A 117 2.03 -5.29 5.62
CA LEU A 117 2.95 -6.31 6.11
C LEU A 117 4.24 -6.35 5.29
N GLY A 118 4.11 -6.27 3.95
CA GLY A 118 5.26 -6.27 3.04
C GLY A 118 6.24 -5.14 3.34
N VAL A 119 5.76 -3.92 3.53
CA VAL A 119 6.59 -2.75 3.88
C VAL A 119 7.28 -2.95 5.23
N ALA A 120 6.59 -3.51 6.23
CA ALA A 120 7.19 -3.80 7.53
C ALA A 120 8.33 -4.83 7.42
N LEU A 121 8.17 -5.87 6.59
CA LEU A 121 9.22 -6.87 6.34
C LEU A 121 10.39 -6.30 5.55
N ILE A 122 10.14 -5.46 4.54
CA ILE A 122 11.20 -4.78 3.77
C ILE A 122 12.02 -3.88 4.68
N ASN A 123 11.40 -3.13 5.58
CA ASN A 123 12.10 -2.28 6.54
C ASN A 123 13.09 -3.08 7.41
N VAL A 124 12.75 -4.31 7.76
CA VAL A 124 13.64 -5.21 8.52
C VAL A 124 14.76 -5.76 7.63
N GLN A 125 14.44 -6.21 6.41
CA GLN A 125 15.42 -6.76 5.46
C GLN A 125 16.50 -5.74 5.08
N GLU A 126 16.11 -4.47 4.89
CA GLU A 126 17.01 -3.36 4.59
C GLU A 126 17.68 -2.78 5.86
N SER A 127 17.39 -3.35 7.03
CA SER A 127 17.95 -2.91 8.32
C SER A 127 17.76 -1.41 8.60
N TYR A 128 16.61 -0.86 8.22
CA TYR A 128 16.31 0.56 8.39
C TYR A 128 16.11 0.93 9.87
N ASN A 129 16.64 2.08 10.25
CA ASN A 129 16.32 2.69 11.54
C ASN A 129 14.84 3.09 11.60
N VAL A 130 14.30 3.31 12.81
CA VAL A 130 12.88 3.72 12.99
C VAL A 130 12.49 4.90 12.10
N LEU A 131 13.36 5.92 11.99
CA LEU A 131 13.10 7.09 11.15
C LEU A 131 13.11 6.73 9.65
N GLN A 132 14.09 5.98 9.19
CA GLN A 132 14.18 5.52 7.80
C GLN A 132 12.99 4.61 7.42
N GLY A 133 12.63 3.68 8.31
CA GLY A 133 11.49 2.79 8.11
C GLY A 133 10.16 3.54 8.03
N THR A 134 9.98 4.60 8.85
CA THR A 134 8.78 5.43 8.77
C THR A 134 8.71 6.24 7.48
N VAL A 135 9.84 6.82 7.06
CA VAL A 135 9.93 7.56 5.79
C VAL A 135 9.72 6.64 4.60
N ASN A 136 10.29 5.42 4.63
CA ASN A 136 10.05 4.41 3.61
C ASN A 136 8.57 4.01 3.54
N GLY A 137 7.93 3.78 4.68
CA GLY A 137 6.50 3.49 4.75
C GLY A 137 5.63 4.60 4.16
N PHE A 138 5.94 5.86 4.48
CA PHE A 138 5.25 7.02 3.93
C PHE A 138 5.44 7.13 2.41
N ALA A 139 6.66 7.00 1.93
CA ALA A 139 6.99 7.06 0.50
C ALA A 139 6.31 5.94 -0.29
N THR A 140 6.35 4.72 0.22
CA THR A 140 5.68 3.56 -0.39
C THR A 140 4.16 3.75 -0.46
N ALA A 141 3.56 4.33 0.59
CA ALA A 141 2.13 4.60 0.61
C ALA A 141 1.70 5.69 -0.38
N ILE A 142 2.54 6.70 -0.61
CA ILE A 142 2.33 7.67 -1.69
C ILE A 142 2.41 6.98 -3.06
N GLY A 143 3.40 6.13 -3.28
CA GLY A 143 3.53 5.32 -4.50
C GLY A 143 2.32 4.42 -4.74
N PHE A 144 1.79 3.80 -3.69
CA PHE A 144 0.55 3.02 -3.74
C PHE A 144 -0.64 3.89 -4.17
N THR A 145 -0.79 5.07 -3.54
CA THR A 145 -1.89 6.01 -3.84
C THR A 145 -1.83 6.48 -5.29
N LEU A 146 -0.64 6.79 -5.78
CA LEU A 146 -0.42 7.19 -7.17
C LEU A 146 -0.83 6.05 -8.12
N ALA A 147 -0.41 4.82 -7.85
CA ALA A 147 -0.75 3.68 -8.68
C ALA A 147 -2.27 3.41 -8.73
N ILE A 148 -2.97 3.46 -7.58
CA ILE A 148 -4.41 3.19 -7.52
C ILE A 148 -5.23 4.30 -8.20
N VAL A 149 -4.83 5.56 -8.09
CA VAL A 149 -5.49 6.70 -8.76
C VAL A 149 -5.28 6.63 -10.27
N LEU A 150 -4.06 6.31 -10.73
CA LEU A 150 -3.79 6.09 -12.17
C LEU A 150 -4.64 4.95 -12.72
N MET A 151 -4.72 3.82 -11.99
CA MET A 151 -5.56 2.70 -12.39
C MET A 151 -7.04 3.08 -12.45
N ALA A 152 -7.54 3.84 -11.48
CA ALA A 152 -8.93 4.32 -11.47
C ALA A 152 -9.21 5.22 -12.68
N SER A 153 -8.31 6.14 -13.00
CA SER A 153 -8.43 7.04 -14.15
C SER A 153 -8.45 6.28 -15.48
N LEU A 154 -7.59 5.26 -15.62
CA LEU A 154 -7.55 4.41 -16.81
C LEU A 154 -8.85 3.60 -16.94
N ARG A 155 -9.34 3.02 -15.85
CA ARG A 155 -10.60 2.24 -15.86
C ARG A 155 -11.81 3.09 -16.22
N GLU A 156 -11.90 4.30 -15.68
CA GLU A 156 -12.98 5.24 -16.01
C GLU A 156 -12.97 5.59 -17.50
N LYS A 157 -11.78 5.81 -18.08
CA LYS A 157 -11.61 6.09 -19.51
C LYS A 157 -11.91 4.88 -20.40
N ILE A 158 -11.49 3.69 -19.99
CA ILE A 158 -11.73 2.43 -20.72
C ILE A 158 -13.23 2.08 -20.79
N GLN A 159 -14.00 2.46 -19.77
CA GLN A 159 -15.44 2.18 -19.71
C GLN A 159 -16.25 2.78 -20.87
N TYR A 160 -15.74 3.84 -21.51
CA TYR A 160 -16.39 4.51 -22.65
C TYR A 160 -15.93 3.96 -24.01
N ASN A 161 -15.02 2.98 -24.04
CA ASN A 161 -14.49 2.41 -25.29
C ASN A 161 -15.21 1.11 -25.63
N ASP A 162 -15.34 0.82 -26.93
CA ASP A 162 -15.84 -0.45 -27.45
C ASP A 162 -14.80 -1.56 -27.26
N ILE A 163 -15.05 -2.38 -26.23
CA ILE A 163 -14.19 -3.52 -25.91
C ILE A 163 -14.86 -4.80 -26.36
N PRO A 164 -14.15 -5.73 -27.03
CA PRO A 164 -14.67 -7.04 -27.38
C PRO A 164 -15.22 -7.77 -26.15
N LYS A 165 -16.35 -8.45 -26.30
CA LYS A 165 -17.05 -9.12 -25.20
C LYS A 165 -16.19 -10.07 -24.38
N SER A 166 -15.17 -10.70 -24.99
CA SER A 166 -14.22 -11.60 -24.34
C SER A 166 -13.29 -10.91 -23.34
N PHE A 167 -13.04 -9.61 -23.51
CA PHE A 167 -12.14 -8.82 -22.63
C PHE A 167 -12.88 -7.91 -21.67
N GLN A 168 -14.21 -7.83 -21.78
CA GLN A 168 -15.01 -6.98 -20.87
C GLN A 168 -14.91 -7.48 -19.41
N GLY A 169 -14.84 -6.53 -18.47
CA GLY A 169 -14.83 -6.79 -17.05
C GLY A 169 -13.41 -6.94 -16.48
N PHE A 170 -13.15 -8.02 -15.75
CA PHE A 170 -11.89 -8.23 -15.05
C PHE A 170 -10.66 -8.46 -15.95
N PRO A 171 -10.76 -9.14 -17.11
CA PRO A 171 -9.59 -9.35 -17.97
C PRO A 171 -8.91 -8.08 -18.46
N ILE A 172 -9.67 -7.07 -18.90
CA ILE A 172 -9.10 -5.80 -19.35
C ILE A 172 -8.39 -5.04 -18.21
N VAL A 173 -8.89 -5.19 -16.99
CA VAL A 173 -8.28 -4.60 -15.79
C VAL A 173 -6.90 -5.22 -15.52
N LEU A 174 -6.76 -6.54 -15.67
CA LEU A 174 -5.48 -7.23 -15.53
C LEU A 174 -4.48 -6.83 -16.62
N ILE A 175 -4.93 -6.73 -17.87
CA ILE A 175 -4.09 -6.28 -18.98
C ILE A 175 -3.59 -4.86 -18.71
N THR A 176 -4.48 -3.96 -18.30
CA THR A 176 -4.12 -2.57 -17.96
C THR A 176 -3.10 -2.51 -16.83
N ALA A 177 -3.29 -3.31 -15.77
CA ALA A 177 -2.35 -3.39 -14.65
C ALA A 177 -0.98 -3.93 -15.10
N GLY A 178 -0.95 -4.94 -15.98
CA GLY A 178 0.28 -5.47 -16.56
C GLY A 178 1.04 -4.43 -17.41
N LEU A 179 0.33 -3.67 -18.24
CA LEU A 179 0.92 -2.58 -19.02
C LEU A 179 1.45 -1.45 -18.14
N MET A 180 0.72 -1.12 -17.05
CA MET A 180 1.21 -0.16 -16.04
C MET A 180 2.48 -0.67 -15.35
N ALA A 181 2.54 -1.95 -15.00
CA ALA A 181 3.73 -2.54 -14.38
C ALA A 181 4.95 -2.47 -15.32
N ILE A 182 4.77 -2.77 -16.61
CA ILE A 182 5.83 -2.63 -17.62
C ILE A 182 6.29 -1.17 -17.76
N ALA A 183 5.36 -0.22 -17.76
CA ALA A 183 5.69 1.21 -17.83
C ALA A 183 6.49 1.68 -16.60
N PHE A 184 6.11 1.22 -15.40
CA PHE A 184 6.84 1.54 -14.17
C PHE A 184 8.20 0.83 -14.09
N PHE A 185 8.32 -0.35 -14.69
CA PHE A 185 9.61 -1.04 -14.78
C PHE A 185 10.65 -0.26 -15.58
N GLY A 186 10.21 0.62 -16.50
CA GLY A 186 11.08 1.55 -17.21
C GLY A 186 11.82 2.54 -16.31
N PHE A 187 11.35 2.79 -15.08
CA PHE A 187 12.04 3.61 -14.08
C PHE A 187 13.10 2.83 -13.28
N SER A 188 13.15 1.51 -13.42
CA SER A 188 14.05 0.60 -12.70
C SER A 188 15.54 0.74 -13.08
N GLY A 189 15.97 1.79 -13.74
CA GLY A 189 17.37 2.03 -14.05
C GLY A 189 17.81 3.45 -13.69
N LEU A 190 16.97 4.20 -12.98
CA LEU A 190 17.21 5.60 -12.65
C LEU A 190 17.96 5.84 -11.34
N ILE A 191 18.08 4.78 -10.48
CA ILE A 191 18.76 4.83 -9.18
C ILE A 191 19.74 3.67 -9.08
#